data_368eec90f85882833fcf2aedead90635
#
_entry.id   368eec90f85882833fcf2aedead90635
#
_cell.length_a   1.000
_cell.length_b   1.000
_cell.length_c   1.000
_cell.angle_alpha   90.00
_cell.angle_beta   90.00
_cell.angle_gamma   90.00
#
_symmetry.space_group_name_H-M   'P 1'
#
loop_
_entity.id
_entity.type
_entity.pdbx_description
1 polymer ?
#
loop_
_entity_poly.entity_id
_entity_poly.type
_entity_poly.pdbx_seq_one_letter_code
_entity_poly.pdbx_strand_id
1 'polypeptide(L)'
;MPICPLIAALFALALLPVAAASEPAAWAALRRDGAVALVRHADAPGVGDPAGWKLGDCPTQRNLSEAGRAQARALGERLKAEHVAIARLAASPWCRTLETAQLLGAGPVHAEPTFANAYILSERRAELAAGARALIGRWRGPGTLLVVTHGENISGLIGRTPSTAELVVVSARGDGSVQELGAVRTPPPGRP
;
A
#
# COMPACT_ATOMS: atom_id res chain seq x y z
N MET A 1 -20.82 -56.60 -37.18
CA MET A 1 -19.95 -55.94 -36.19
C MET A 1 -20.13 -54.44 -36.36
N PRO A 2 -20.77 -53.72 -35.40
CA PRO A 2 -20.90 -52.27 -35.50
C PRO A 2 -19.69 -51.60 -34.83
N ILE A 3 -19.09 -50.64 -35.54
CA ILE A 3 -17.99 -49.80 -35.13
C ILE A 3 -18.56 -48.62 -34.32
N CYS A 4 -18.22 -48.55 -33.04
CA CYS A 4 -18.63 -47.43 -32.16
C CYS A 4 -17.66 -46.26 -32.34
N PRO A 5 -18.09 -45.04 -32.65
CA PRO A 5 -17.19 -43.89 -32.69
C PRO A 5 -16.96 -43.36 -31.29
N LEU A 6 -15.69 -43.35 -30.84
CA LEU A 6 -15.25 -42.61 -29.64
C LEU A 6 -15.35 -41.09 -29.92
N ILE A 7 -16.26 -40.44 -29.25
CA ILE A 7 -16.32 -38.97 -29.19
C ILE A 7 -15.31 -38.48 -28.16
N ALA A 8 -14.18 -37.95 -28.61
CA ALA A 8 -13.23 -37.26 -27.76
C ALA A 8 -13.76 -35.87 -27.41
N ALA A 9 -14.22 -35.67 -26.20
CA ALA A 9 -14.60 -34.37 -25.67
C ALA A 9 -13.33 -33.56 -25.34
N LEU A 10 -13.01 -32.58 -26.18
CA LEU A 10 -12.00 -31.56 -25.89
C LEU A 10 -12.55 -30.62 -24.82
N PHE A 11 -12.04 -30.75 -23.57
CA PHE A 11 -12.23 -29.75 -22.52
C PHE A 11 -11.35 -28.54 -22.85
N ALA A 12 -11.93 -27.48 -23.40
CA ALA A 12 -11.28 -26.19 -23.53
C ALA A 12 -11.15 -25.57 -22.13
N LEU A 13 -9.94 -25.60 -21.57
CA LEU A 13 -9.60 -24.90 -20.33
C LEU A 13 -9.59 -23.40 -20.63
N ALA A 14 -10.69 -22.72 -20.31
CA ALA A 14 -10.77 -21.26 -20.42
C ALA A 14 -9.80 -20.62 -19.41
N LEU A 15 -8.68 -20.12 -19.89
CA LEU A 15 -7.78 -19.22 -19.15
C LEU A 15 -8.55 -17.93 -18.87
N LEU A 16 -9.12 -17.82 -17.68
CA LEU A 16 -9.68 -16.55 -17.20
C LEU A 16 -8.54 -15.53 -17.17
N PRO A 17 -8.67 -14.35 -17.80
CA PRO A 17 -7.65 -13.33 -17.70
C PRO A 17 -7.52 -12.92 -16.23
N VAL A 18 -6.30 -12.99 -15.70
CA VAL A 18 -5.96 -12.34 -14.42
C VAL A 18 -6.24 -10.86 -14.63
N ALA A 19 -7.29 -10.35 -13.99
CA ALA A 19 -7.65 -8.94 -14.08
C ALA A 19 -6.41 -8.13 -13.67
N ALA A 20 -5.90 -7.32 -14.59
CA ALA A 20 -4.78 -6.43 -14.31
C ALA A 20 -5.13 -5.56 -13.11
N ALA A 21 -4.15 -5.36 -12.22
CA ALA A 21 -4.28 -4.50 -11.04
C ALA A 21 -4.60 -3.06 -11.49
N SER A 22 -5.90 -2.72 -11.56
CA SER A 22 -6.41 -1.44 -12.07
C SER A 22 -6.96 -0.58 -10.95
N GLU A 23 -7.10 0.71 -11.19
CA GLU A 23 -7.69 1.63 -10.21
C GLU A 23 -9.14 1.28 -9.86
N PRO A 24 -10.04 0.93 -10.80
CA PRO A 24 -11.38 0.43 -10.45
C PRO A 24 -11.37 -0.82 -9.58
N ALA A 25 -10.42 -1.74 -9.80
CA ALA A 25 -10.25 -2.92 -8.96
C ALA A 25 -9.79 -2.55 -7.54
N ALA A 26 -8.91 -1.56 -7.41
CA ALA A 26 -8.49 -1.03 -6.11
C ALA A 26 -9.67 -0.48 -5.31
N TRP A 27 -10.50 0.39 -5.92
CA TRP A 27 -11.68 0.96 -5.27
C TRP A 27 -12.70 -0.11 -4.88
N ALA A 28 -12.93 -1.09 -5.75
CA ALA A 28 -13.82 -2.21 -5.45
C ALA A 28 -13.32 -3.07 -4.27
N ALA A 29 -12.01 -3.27 -4.17
CA ALA A 29 -11.41 -4.02 -3.07
C ALA A 29 -11.46 -3.25 -1.75
N LEU A 30 -11.24 -1.91 -1.76
CA LEU A 30 -11.30 -1.05 -0.57
C LEU A 30 -12.69 -0.96 0.07
N ARG A 31 -13.75 -1.20 -0.69
CA ARG A 31 -15.12 -1.21 -0.16
C ARG A 31 -15.52 -2.49 0.57
N ARG A 32 -14.59 -3.47 0.64
CA ARG A 32 -14.84 -4.73 1.35
C ARG A 32 -14.28 -4.66 2.76
N ASP A 33 -14.96 -5.31 3.69
CA ASP A 33 -14.42 -5.53 5.04
C ASP A 33 -13.14 -6.36 4.98
N GLY A 34 -12.22 -6.07 5.89
CA GLY A 34 -10.93 -6.72 5.94
C GLY A 34 -9.95 -6.28 4.86
N ALA A 35 -10.25 -5.21 4.10
CA ALA A 35 -9.34 -4.65 3.12
C ALA A 35 -8.06 -4.11 3.78
N VAL A 36 -6.94 -4.22 3.08
CA VAL A 36 -5.65 -3.63 3.50
C VAL A 36 -5.10 -2.80 2.36
N ALA A 37 -4.72 -1.57 2.65
CA ALA A 37 -4.06 -0.68 1.71
C ALA A 37 -2.74 -0.15 2.27
N LEU A 38 -1.72 -0.14 1.43
CA LEU A 38 -0.41 0.42 1.72
C LEU A 38 -0.23 1.69 0.90
N VAL A 39 0.20 2.78 1.52
CA VAL A 39 0.48 4.05 0.84
C VAL A 39 1.96 4.37 0.99
N ARG A 40 2.67 4.55 -0.10
CA ARG A 40 3.98 5.17 -0.02
C ARG A 40 3.80 6.64 0.39
N HIS A 41 4.59 7.11 1.37
CA HIS A 41 4.58 8.52 1.77
C HIS A 41 4.58 9.45 0.53
N ALA A 42 3.95 10.59 0.65
CA ALA A 42 3.88 11.60 -0.39
C ALA A 42 5.26 12.18 -0.74
N ASP A 43 5.32 13.03 -1.74
CA ASP A 43 6.59 13.55 -2.24
C ASP A 43 7.44 14.19 -1.13
N ALA A 44 8.67 13.70 -1.03
CA ALA A 44 9.70 14.19 -0.12
C ALA A 44 11.02 14.18 -0.91
N PRO A 45 11.54 15.33 -1.34
CA PRO A 45 12.70 15.43 -2.21
C PRO A 45 13.96 14.80 -1.64
N GLY A 46 14.79 14.20 -2.49
CA GLY A 46 16.03 13.54 -2.10
C GLY A 46 15.88 12.04 -1.81
N VAL A 47 16.97 11.41 -1.37
CA VAL A 47 17.07 9.98 -1.09
C VAL A 47 17.63 9.79 0.33
N GLY A 48 17.05 8.87 1.09
CA GLY A 48 17.45 8.60 2.47
C GLY A 48 17.06 9.73 3.44
N ASP A 49 17.66 9.71 4.60
CA ASP A 49 17.62 10.80 5.58
C ASP A 49 19.03 11.40 5.74
N PRO A 50 19.17 12.67 6.16
CA PRO A 50 20.48 13.29 6.40
C PRO A 50 21.31 12.52 7.44
N ALA A 51 22.63 12.67 7.37
CA ALA A 51 23.50 12.12 8.41
C ALA A 51 23.12 12.69 9.80
N GLY A 52 23.05 11.83 10.81
CA GLY A 52 22.66 12.23 12.17
C GLY A 52 21.15 12.40 12.38
N TRP A 53 20.31 11.95 11.46
CA TRP A 53 18.86 11.93 11.63
C TRP A 53 18.46 11.21 12.93
N LYS A 54 17.36 11.64 13.54
CA LYS A 54 16.81 11.04 14.75
C LYS A 54 15.33 10.76 14.57
N LEU A 55 14.87 9.60 15.02
CA LEU A 55 13.45 9.30 15.06
C LEU A 55 12.74 10.24 16.06
N GLY A 56 11.59 10.79 15.65
CA GLY A 56 10.84 11.75 16.46
C GLY A 56 11.35 13.20 16.39
N ASP A 57 12.52 13.45 15.78
CA ASP A 57 13.08 14.79 15.58
C ASP A 57 12.99 15.17 14.11
N CYS A 58 11.82 15.71 13.71
CA CYS A 58 11.49 15.98 12.32
C CYS A 58 12.44 16.93 11.59
N PRO A 59 12.99 18.00 12.20
CA PRO A 59 14.00 18.84 11.57
C PRO A 59 15.26 18.09 11.11
N THR A 60 15.57 16.95 11.69
CA THR A 60 16.71 16.11 11.31
C THR A 60 16.42 15.11 10.20
N GLN A 61 15.15 14.96 9.82
CA GLN A 61 14.70 13.99 8.83
C GLN A 61 14.42 14.64 7.48
N ARG A 62 14.37 13.82 6.44
CA ARG A 62 13.83 14.22 5.14
C ARG A 62 12.30 14.30 5.22
N ASN A 63 11.73 15.47 4.97
CA ASN A 63 10.32 15.78 5.14
C ASN A 63 9.59 16.01 3.81
N LEU A 64 8.27 16.12 3.86
CA LEU A 64 7.43 16.35 2.68
C LEU A 64 7.72 17.74 2.05
N SER A 65 7.65 17.80 0.73
CA SER A 65 7.53 19.06 0.00
C SER A 65 6.10 19.62 0.11
N GLU A 66 5.89 20.88 -0.29
CA GLU A 66 4.53 21.43 -0.42
C GLU A 66 3.71 20.64 -1.46
N ALA A 67 4.33 20.23 -2.56
CA ALA A 67 3.68 19.35 -3.55
C ALA A 67 3.28 18.00 -2.92
N GLY A 68 4.13 17.43 -2.05
CA GLY A 68 3.81 16.23 -1.31
C GLY A 68 2.64 16.40 -0.34
N ARG A 69 2.58 17.52 0.38
CA ARG A 69 1.45 17.85 1.24
C ARG A 69 0.14 17.95 0.46
N ALA A 70 0.18 18.64 -0.70
CA ALA A 70 -0.99 18.73 -1.57
C ALA A 70 -1.40 17.36 -2.13
N GLN A 71 -0.42 16.52 -2.51
CA GLN A 71 -0.62 15.15 -2.98
C GLN A 71 -1.30 14.28 -1.92
N ALA A 72 -0.86 14.35 -0.66
CA ALA A 72 -1.46 13.61 0.44
C ALA A 72 -2.92 14.02 0.68
N ARG A 73 -3.21 15.34 0.70
CA ARG A 73 -4.59 15.86 0.81
C ARG A 73 -5.47 15.36 -0.34
N ALA A 74 -4.97 15.42 -1.57
CA ALA A 74 -5.71 14.96 -2.75
C ALA A 74 -6.08 13.47 -2.67
N LEU A 75 -5.17 12.61 -2.18
CA LEU A 75 -5.49 11.21 -1.93
C LEU A 75 -6.56 11.06 -0.84
N GLY A 76 -6.50 11.85 0.23
CA GLY A 76 -7.51 11.87 1.29
C GLY A 76 -8.90 12.23 0.77
N GLU A 77 -9.03 13.27 -0.06
CA GLU A 77 -10.30 13.64 -0.69
C GLU A 77 -10.83 12.54 -1.60
N ARG A 78 -9.97 11.82 -2.30
CA ARG A 78 -10.38 10.67 -3.13
C ARG A 78 -10.91 9.52 -2.27
N LEU A 79 -10.24 9.17 -1.17
CA LEU A 79 -10.72 8.14 -0.23
C LEU A 79 -12.11 8.49 0.32
N LYS A 80 -12.33 9.77 0.64
CA LYS A 80 -13.63 10.28 1.10
C LYS A 80 -14.70 10.23 0.01
N ALA A 81 -14.38 10.67 -1.22
CA ALA A 81 -15.31 10.65 -2.35
C ALA A 81 -15.74 9.21 -2.72
N GLU A 82 -14.84 8.23 -2.58
CA GLU A 82 -15.10 6.82 -2.81
C GLU A 82 -15.74 6.09 -1.62
N HIS A 83 -16.07 6.85 -0.56
CA HIS A 83 -16.70 6.34 0.67
C HIS A 83 -15.96 5.17 1.31
N VAL A 84 -14.61 5.17 1.28
CA VAL A 84 -13.80 4.12 1.88
C VAL A 84 -13.87 4.20 3.40
N ALA A 85 -14.38 3.16 4.04
CA ALA A 85 -14.44 3.06 5.49
C ALA A 85 -13.06 2.70 6.06
N ILE A 86 -12.32 3.68 6.59
CA ILE A 86 -11.03 3.45 7.25
C ILE A 86 -11.26 3.10 8.71
N ALA A 87 -11.04 1.84 9.08
CA ALA A 87 -11.20 1.37 10.45
C ALA A 87 -9.93 1.60 11.29
N ARG A 88 -8.77 1.56 10.66
CA ARG A 88 -7.48 1.86 11.30
C ARG A 88 -6.55 2.55 10.32
N LEU A 89 -6.02 3.70 10.74
CA LEU A 89 -4.97 4.42 10.02
C LEU A 89 -3.65 4.28 10.80
N ALA A 90 -2.70 3.58 10.21
CA ALA A 90 -1.38 3.37 10.77
C ALA A 90 -0.30 4.03 9.90
N ALA A 91 0.84 4.37 10.49
CA ALA A 91 1.96 4.92 9.75
C ALA A 91 3.30 4.44 10.33
N SER A 92 4.30 4.30 9.48
CA SER A 92 5.70 4.24 9.90
C SER A 92 6.00 5.41 10.84
N PRO A 93 6.86 5.24 11.86
CA PRO A 93 7.14 6.32 12.82
C PRO A 93 8.04 7.46 12.26
N TRP A 94 8.32 7.49 10.96
CA TRP A 94 9.04 8.60 10.29
C TRP A 94 8.14 9.81 10.08
N CYS A 95 8.69 11.02 10.20
CA CYS A 95 7.91 12.26 10.12
C CYS A 95 7.14 12.39 8.79
N ARG A 96 7.75 12.10 7.63
CA ARG A 96 7.07 12.16 6.33
C ARG A 96 5.91 11.17 6.18
N THR A 97 5.96 10.02 6.84
CA THR A 97 4.86 9.05 6.82
C THR A 97 3.74 9.43 7.78
N LEU A 98 4.09 9.91 8.97
CA LEU A 98 3.11 10.44 9.94
C LEU A 98 2.39 11.67 9.37
N GLU A 99 3.13 12.62 8.78
CA GLU A 99 2.56 13.81 8.15
C GLU A 99 1.68 13.43 6.95
N THR A 100 2.11 12.49 6.09
CA THR A 100 1.26 11.98 5.00
C THR A 100 -0.05 11.42 5.56
N ALA A 101 0.01 10.56 6.58
CA ALA A 101 -1.18 9.96 7.18
C ALA A 101 -2.11 11.00 7.80
N GLN A 102 -1.58 12.00 8.49
CA GLN A 102 -2.37 13.11 9.05
C GLN A 102 -3.09 13.88 7.95
N LEU A 103 -2.40 14.17 6.84
CA LEU A 103 -2.95 14.95 5.71
C LEU A 103 -3.99 14.18 4.89
N LEU A 104 -4.03 12.84 4.98
CA LEU A 104 -5.14 12.05 4.42
C LEU A 104 -6.48 12.38 5.10
N GLY A 105 -6.49 12.87 6.34
CA GLY A 105 -7.72 13.22 7.05
C GLY A 105 -8.67 12.05 7.29
N ALA A 106 -8.15 10.81 7.31
CA ALA A 106 -8.95 9.58 7.36
C ALA A 106 -9.13 8.99 8.77
N GLY A 107 -8.83 9.78 9.81
CA GLY A 107 -8.97 9.39 11.21
C GLY A 107 -7.69 9.53 12.03
N PRO A 108 -7.67 9.06 13.29
CA PRO A 108 -6.50 9.13 14.16
C PRO A 108 -5.36 8.26 13.62
N VAL A 109 -4.13 8.82 13.65
CA VAL A 109 -2.92 8.14 13.16
C VAL A 109 -2.23 7.38 14.29
N HIS A 110 -1.97 6.10 14.07
CA HIS A 110 -1.24 5.24 14.99
C HIS A 110 0.15 4.92 14.43
N ALA A 111 1.21 5.24 15.17
CA ALA A 111 2.56 4.83 14.78
C ALA A 111 2.66 3.29 14.82
N GLU A 112 3.17 2.69 13.74
CA GLU A 112 3.32 1.24 13.60
C GLU A 112 4.78 0.89 13.25
N PRO A 113 5.60 0.52 14.24
CA PRO A 113 7.01 0.23 14.03
C PRO A 113 7.31 -0.93 13.06
N THR A 114 6.36 -1.84 12.87
CA THR A 114 6.45 -2.93 11.88
C THR A 114 6.66 -2.40 10.46
N PHE A 115 6.20 -1.18 10.18
CA PHE A 115 6.38 -0.50 8.89
C PHE A 115 7.50 0.54 8.90
N ALA A 116 8.44 0.47 9.88
CA ALA A 116 9.64 1.30 9.91
C ALA A 116 10.42 1.21 8.60
N ASN A 117 11.22 2.24 8.31
CA ASN A 117 11.88 2.42 7.02
C ASN A 117 12.92 1.33 6.72
N ALA A 118 12.54 0.34 5.90
CA ALA A 118 13.40 -0.78 5.50
C ALA A 118 14.59 -0.37 4.60
N TYR A 119 14.59 0.83 4.03
CA TYR A 119 15.74 1.39 3.32
C TYR A 119 16.81 1.85 4.30
N ILE A 120 16.42 2.53 5.37
CA ILE A 120 17.33 3.02 6.42
C ILE A 120 17.77 1.89 7.36
N LEU A 121 16.83 1.01 7.72
CA LEU A 121 17.07 -0.16 8.59
C LEU A 121 17.28 -1.42 7.74
N SER A 122 18.24 -1.37 6.82
CA SER A 122 18.44 -2.42 5.82
C SER A 122 18.74 -3.79 6.44
N GLU A 123 19.40 -3.84 7.58
CA GLU A 123 19.70 -5.05 8.35
C GLU A 123 18.44 -5.70 8.95
N ARG A 124 17.37 -4.92 9.15
CA ARG A 124 16.08 -5.39 9.67
C ARG A 124 15.03 -5.62 8.59
N ARG A 125 15.40 -5.50 7.31
CA ARG A 125 14.45 -5.60 6.18
C ARG A 125 13.62 -6.89 6.20
N ALA A 126 14.25 -8.02 6.45
CA ALA A 126 13.58 -9.32 6.50
C ALA A 126 12.58 -9.40 7.67
N GLU A 127 12.96 -8.92 8.85
CA GLU A 127 12.10 -8.83 10.05
C GLU A 127 10.88 -7.94 9.79
N LEU A 128 11.11 -6.72 9.26
CA LEU A 128 10.04 -5.78 8.95
C LEU A 128 9.06 -6.35 7.90
N ALA A 129 9.58 -7.00 6.86
CA ALA A 129 8.74 -7.63 5.84
C ALA A 129 7.91 -8.80 6.42
N ALA A 130 8.50 -9.63 7.29
CA ALA A 130 7.78 -10.72 7.96
C ALA A 130 6.67 -10.18 8.88
N GLY A 131 6.96 -9.16 9.68
CA GLY A 131 5.98 -8.49 10.53
C GLY A 131 4.84 -7.87 9.73
N ALA A 132 5.16 -7.18 8.63
CA ALA A 132 4.16 -6.59 7.73
C ALA A 132 3.24 -7.67 7.12
N ARG A 133 3.79 -8.79 6.61
CA ARG A 133 2.99 -9.93 6.10
C ARG A 133 2.07 -10.49 7.19
N ALA A 134 2.57 -10.66 8.40
CA ALA A 134 1.79 -11.15 9.53
C ALA A 134 0.64 -10.20 9.90
N LEU A 135 0.88 -8.88 9.88
CA LEU A 135 -0.15 -7.88 10.17
C LEU A 135 -1.21 -7.86 9.07
N ILE A 136 -0.82 -7.83 7.80
CA ILE A 136 -1.73 -7.93 6.65
C ILE A 136 -2.54 -9.22 6.72
N GLY A 137 -1.90 -10.35 6.99
CA GLY A 137 -2.54 -11.66 7.07
C GLY A 137 -3.53 -11.84 8.22
N ARG A 138 -3.42 -11.01 9.28
CA ARG A 138 -4.32 -11.07 10.44
C ARG A 138 -5.47 -10.07 10.41
N TRP A 139 -5.42 -9.07 9.53
CA TRP A 139 -6.48 -8.08 9.47
C TRP A 139 -7.80 -8.70 9.01
N ARG A 140 -8.86 -8.60 9.84
CA ARG A 140 -10.21 -9.13 9.59
C ARG A 140 -11.29 -8.15 10.07
N GLY A 141 -10.90 -6.96 10.51
CA GLY A 141 -11.82 -5.98 11.07
C GLY A 141 -12.85 -5.47 10.05
N PRO A 142 -13.90 -4.80 10.50
CA PRO A 142 -14.74 -4.05 9.61
C PRO A 142 -13.93 -2.94 8.95
N GLY A 143 -14.19 -2.68 7.66
CA GLY A 143 -13.50 -1.64 6.91
C GLY A 143 -12.02 -1.93 6.62
N THR A 144 -11.30 -0.88 6.24
CA THR A 144 -9.94 -0.93 5.73
C THR A 144 -8.89 -0.63 6.79
N LEU A 145 -7.82 -1.42 6.84
CA LEU A 145 -6.54 -1.04 7.43
C LEU A 145 -5.76 -0.24 6.39
N LEU A 146 -5.55 1.05 6.64
CA LEU A 146 -4.72 1.91 5.81
C LEU A 146 -3.37 2.16 6.48
N VAL A 147 -2.27 1.85 5.78
CA VAL A 147 -0.92 1.99 6.32
C VAL A 147 -0.08 2.90 5.43
N VAL A 148 0.43 3.99 5.97
CA VAL A 148 1.40 4.84 5.29
C VAL A 148 2.81 4.40 5.63
N THR A 149 3.60 4.06 4.60
CA THR A 149 4.97 3.54 4.76
C THR A 149 5.92 4.02 3.65
N HIS A 150 6.97 3.28 3.37
CA HIS A 150 8.04 3.65 2.45
C HIS A 150 8.03 2.76 1.20
N GLY A 151 8.62 3.26 0.11
CA GLY A 151 8.69 2.52 -1.15
C GLY A 151 9.37 1.16 -1.02
N GLU A 152 10.47 1.09 -0.25
CA GLU A 152 11.21 -0.16 -0.02
C GLU A 152 10.37 -1.20 0.75
N ASN A 153 9.58 -0.77 1.74
CA ASN A 153 8.70 -1.67 2.47
C ASN A 153 7.65 -2.30 1.56
N ILE A 154 7.02 -1.48 0.71
CA ILE A 154 6.00 -1.98 -0.22
C ILE A 154 6.64 -2.85 -1.30
N SER A 155 7.79 -2.42 -1.86
CA SER A 155 8.53 -3.20 -2.86
C SER A 155 8.90 -4.60 -2.36
N GLY A 156 9.33 -4.71 -1.11
CA GLY A 156 9.64 -6.00 -0.48
C GLY A 156 8.43 -6.93 -0.28
N LEU A 157 7.21 -6.41 -0.40
CA LEU A 157 5.98 -7.19 -0.27
C LEU A 157 5.38 -7.59 -1.62
N ILE A 158 5.41 -6.69 -2.62
CA ILE A 158 4.70 -6.88 -3.90
C ILE A 158 5.63 -6.94 -5.13
N GLY A 159 6.95 -6.78 -4.94
CA GLY A 159 7.94 -6.88 -6.02
C GLY A 159 8.08 -5.64 -6.92
N ARG A 160 7.37 -4.53 -6.63
CA ARG A 160 7.52 -3.25 -7.34
C ARG A 160 7.51 -2.06 -6.38
N THR A 161 8.18 -0.98 -6.76
CA THR A 161 8.16 0.27 -6.00
C THR A 161 7.02 1.16 -6.47
N PRO A 162 6.05 1.52 -5.61
CA PRO A 162 4.99 2.45 -5.96
C PRO A 162 5.52 3.89 -6.10
N SER A 163 4.80 4.74 -6.84
CA SER A 163 5.02 6.19 -6.88
C SER A 163 4.71 6.82 -5.51
N THR A 164 5.15 8.07 -5.28
CA THR A 164 4.77 8.83 -4.07
C THR A 164 3.25 8.99 -3.99
N ALA A 165 2.68 8.89 -2.79
CA ALA A 165 1.24 8.87 -2.53
C ALA A 165 0.44 7.86 -3.37
N GLU A 166 1.10 6.85 -3.95
CA GLU A 166 0.37 5.73 -4.55
C GLU A 166 -0.15 4.82 -3.44
N LEU A 167 -1.45 4.55 -3.49
CA LEU A 167 -2.14 3.59 -2.64
C LEU A 167 -2.21 2.25 -3.36
N VAL A 168 -1.73 1.19 -2.72
CA VAL A 168 -1.74 -0.18 -3.24
C VAL A 168 -2.62 -1.03 -2.34
N VAL A 169 -3.68 -1.58 -2.90
CA VAL A 169 -4.54 -2.52 -2.17
C VAL A 169 -3.93 -3.91 -2.25
N VAL A 170 -3.81 -4.55 -1.11
CA VAL A 170 -3.14 -5.85 -1.00
C VAL A 170 -3.97 -6.88 -0.26
N SER A 171 -3.67 -8.15 -0.51
CA SER A 171 -4.19 -9.26 0.29
C SER A 171 -3.09 -10.29 0.58
N ALA A 172 -3.20 -10.96 1.73
CA ALA A 172 -2.37 -12.11 2.02
C ALA A 172 -2.85 -13.34 1.24
N ARG A 173 -1.92 -14.14 0.75
CA ARG A 173 -2.16 -15.47 0.17
C ARG A 173 -1.98 -16.57 1.22
N GLY A 174 -2.50 -17.75 0.94
CA GLY A 174 -2.37 -18.91 1.82
C GLY A 174 -0.93 -19.36 2.07
N ASP A 175 0.01 -19.06 1.19
CA ASP A 175 1.45 -19.31 1.31
C ASP A 175 2.20 -18.25 2.13
N GLY A 176 1.49 -17.25 2.68
CA GLY A 176 2.07 -16.14 3.44
C GLY A 176 2.64 -15.01 2.57
N SER A 177 2.60 -15.12 1.24
CA SER A 177 2.95 -14.01 0.35
C SER A 177 1.85 -12.95 0.31
N VAL A 178 2.19 -11.77 -0.21
CA VAL A 178 1.26 -10.65 -0.41
C VAL A 178 1.07 -10.42 -1.90
N GLN A 179 -0.19 -10.27 -2.32
CA GLN A 179 -0.52 -9.92 -3.69
C GLN A 179 -1.14 -8.52 -3.76
N GLU A 180 -0.84 -7.82 -4.82
CA GLU A 180 -1.53 -6.59 -5.21
C GLU A 180 -2.87 -6.91 -5.86
N LEU A 181 -3.92 -6.22 -5.41
CA LEU A 181 -5.28 -6.31 -5.99
C LEU A 181 -5.59 -5.14 -6.91
N GLY A 182 -4.90 -4.02 -6.74
CA GLY A 182 -5.04 -2.81 -7.53
C GLY A 182 -4.32 -1.65 -6.88
N ALA A 183 -4.21 -0.54 -7.62
CA ALA A 183 -3.55 0.65 -7.12
C ALA A 183 -4.26 1.94 -7.55
N VAL A 184 -4.14 2.96 -6.72
CA VAL A 184 -4.63 4.31 -6.97
C VAL A 184 -3.44 5.26 -7.01
N ARG A 185 -3.22 5.91 -8.15
CA ARG A 185 -2.17 6.91 -8.31
C ARG A 185 -2.72 8.30 -8.08
N THR A 186 -1.98 9.07 -7.29
CA THR A 186 -2.27 10.47 -7.04
C THR A 186 -1.07 11.28 -7.53
N PRO A 187 -1.08 11.76 -8.77
CA PRO A 187 0.04 12.56 -9.29
C PRO A 187 0.21 13.82 -8.44
N PRO A 188 1.43 14.34 -8.30
CA PRO A 188 1.61 15.65 -7.70
C PRO A 188 0.81 16.70 -8.51
N PRO A 189 0.28 17.73 -7.86
CA PRO A 189 -0.35 18.84 -8.58
C PRO A 189 0.64 19.35 -9.62
N GLY A 190 0.15 19.62 -10.84
CA GLY A 190 0.97 20.10 -11.94
C GLY A 190 1.83 21.27 -11.48
N ARG A 191 3.12 21.28 -11.83
CA ARG A 191 3.91 22.51 -11.70
C ARG A 191 3.25 23.55 -12.59
N PRO A 192 3.07 24.77 -12.09
CA PRO A 192 2.57 25.88 -12.89
C PRO A 192 3.48 26.13 -14.09
#